data_feadbbc0e0dc314a5b752836957f439f
#
_entry.id   feadbbc0e0dc314a5b752836957f439f
#
_cell.length_a   1.000
_cell.length_b   1.000
_cell.length_c   1.000
_cell.angle_alpha   90.00
_cell.angle_beta   90.00
_cell.angle_gamma   90.00
#
_symmetry.space_group_name_H-M   'P 1'
#
loop_
_entity.id
_entity.type
_entity.pdbx_description
1 polymer ?
#
loop_
_entity_poly.entity_id
_entity_poly.type
_entity_poly.pdbx_seq_one_letter_code
_entity_poly.pdbx_strand_id
1 'polypeptide(L)'
;LNHSINVFWNRHVVHHSSEEFNLACGLRQSISKNLIGFGALFLIPAALFGVPQKIIIILAPLHLFGQFWYHTRHIGKLGLLEYILVTPSQHRVHHAINPEYVDKNLSAIFCIWDRMFGTFQEELDEKPCVYGTLKPVQTWNPIIINFQHNWGLAKDAWRAKNWLDKFKLWFMPTGWRPKDVAERFPIAIVENVYSQKKYAPKYSTLHKVYAVFQFVCLNAFIYVLLTNFGTLSINSQLSFGLLISTTIFGFTSLLDGHKWAFFFEISR
;
A
#
# COMPACT_ATOMS: atom_id res chain seq x y z
N LEU A 1 -2.07 10.49 -9.80
CA LEU A 1 -0.69 10.82 -9.39
C LEU A 1 -0.04 9.69 -8.58
N ASN A 2 -0.76 9.07 -7.61
CA ASN A 2 -0.18 8.01 -6.77
C ASN A 2 0.27 6.77 -7.57
N HIS A 3 -0.42 6.44 -8.66
CA HIS A 3 -0.06 5.34 -9.56
C HIS A 3 1.02 5.73 -10.58
N SER A 4 1.06 7.00 -10.97
CA SER A 4 1.78 7.43 -12.17
C SER A 4 3.19 7.95 -11.91
N ILE A 5 3.56 8.23 -10.66
CA ILE A 5 4.84 8.87 -10.31
C ILE A 5 5.54 8.06 -9.22
N ASN A 6 6.80 7.72 -9.45
CA ASN A 6 7.61 6.86 -8.59
C ASN A 6 7.55 7.23 -7.11
N VAL A 7 7.83 8.48 -6.75
CA VAL A 7 7.85 8.89 -5.33
C VAL A 7 6.47 8.82 -4.68
N PHE A 8 5.40 9.06 -5.44
CA PHE A 8 4.03 8.99 -4.91
C PHE A 8 3.49 7.58 -4.82
N TRP A 9 3.99 6.65 -5.65
CA TRP A 9 3.61 5.24 -5.56
C TRP A 9 3.85 4.65 -4.17
N ASN A 10 4.91 5.08 -3.46
CA ASN A 10 5.16 4.63 -2.08
C ASN A 10 4.00 4.89 -1.13
N ARG A 11 3.18 5.92 -1.38
CA ARG A 11 2.00 6.24 -0.57
C ARG A 11 0.84 5.27 -0.79
N HIS A 12 0.88 4.51 -1.89
CA HIS A 12 -0.24 3.69 -2.35
C HIS A 12 0.13 2.22 -2.57
N VAL A 13 1.40 1.89 -2.77
CA VAL A 13 1.87 0.52 -2.96
C VAL A 13 1.48 -0.41 -1.81
N VAL A 14 1.45 0.08 -0.57
CA VAL A 14 1.01 -0.69 0.61
C VAL A 14 -0.42 -1.18 0.43
N HIS A 15 -1.29 -0.31 -0.08
CA HIS A 15 -2.69 -0.61 -0.36
C HIS A 15 -2.84 -1.67 -1.45
N HIS A 16 -2.10 -1.55 -2.56
CA HIS A 16 -2.12 -2.49 -3.68
C HIS A 16 -1.31 -3.77 -3.45
N SER A 17 -0.47 -3.84 -2.40
CA SER A 17 0.44 -4.98 -2.20
C SER A 17 -0.23 -6.27 -1.71
N SER A 18 -1.52 -6.25 -1.40
CA SER A 18 -2.25 -7.45 -1.01
C SER A 18 -2.49 -8.35 -2.21
N GLU A 19 -2.09 -9.60 -2.11
CA GLU A 19 -2.37 -10.65 -3.10
C GLU A 19 -3.75 -11.29 -2.88
N GLU A 20 -4.48 -10.85 -1.87
CA GLU A 20 -5.89 -11.13 -1.63
C GLU A 20 -6.70 -9.85 -1.78
N PHE A 21 -7.99 -9.99 -2.13
CA PHE A 21 -8.89 -8.85 -2.23
C PHE A 21 -10.11 -9.06 -1.34
N ASN A 22 -10.19 -8.28 -0.28
CA ASN A 22 -11.27 -8.31 0.71
C ASN A 22 -11.30 -6.98 1.48
N LEU A 23 -12.25 -6.81 2.39
CA LEU A 23 -12.44 -5.58 3.17
C LEU A 23 -11.17 -5.15 3.94
N ALA A 24 -10.32 -6.09 4.36
CA ALA A 24 -9.07 -5.73 5.05
C ALA A 24 -8.10 -4.95 4.13
N CYS A 25 -8.20 -5.11 2.80
CA CYS A 25 -7.40 -4.31 1.87
C CYS A 25 -7.73 -2.83 1.96
N GLY A 26 -9.00 -2.47 2.19
CA GLY A 26 -9.42 -1.07 2.41
C GLY A 26 -8.76 -0.42 3.62
N LEU A 27 -8.40 -1.22 4.64
CA LEU A 27 -7.72 -0.76 5.85
C LEU A 27 -6.19 -0.70 5.71
N ARG A 28 -5.62 -1.29 4.65
CA ARG A 28 -4.18 -1.25 4.38
C ARG A 28 -3.79 0.12 3.84
N GLN A 29 -3.42 1.02 4.73
CA GLN A 29 -3.02 2.38 4.38
C GLN A 29 -1.54 2.61 4.71
N SER A 30 -0.84 3.35 3.83
CA SER A 30 0.56 3.66 4.05
C SER A 30 0.73 4.71 5.15
N ILE A 31 1.57 4.42 6.16
CA ILE A 31 2.02 5.40 7.14
C ILE A 31 3.02 6.39 6.52
N SER A 32 3.75 5.99 5.49
CA SER A 32 4.74 6.83 4.80
C SER A 32 4.13 8.07 4.16
N LYS A 33 2.83 8.05 3.82
CA LYS A 33 2.11 9.21 3.29
C LYS A 33 2.14 10.43 4.22
N ASN A 34 2.20 10.19 5.53
CA ASN A 34 2.23 11.23 6.55
C ASN A 34 3.66 11.67 6.89
N LEU A 35 4.65 10.79 6.72
CA LEU A 35 6.05 11.04 7.06
C LEU A 35 6.80 11.81 5.96
N ILE A 36 6.47 11.61 4.69
CA ILE A 36 7.19 12.18 3.54
C ILE A 36 6.68 13.57 3.14
N GLY A 37 5.71 14.14 3.87
CA GLY A 37 5.32 15.57 3.74
C GLY A 37 4.53 15.97 2.49
N PHE A 38 4.43 15.13 1.47
CA PHE A 38 3.70 15.46 0.22
C PHE A 38 2.17 15.43 0.34
N GLY A 39 1.61 15.15 1.54
CA GLY A 39 0.16 15.11 1.77
C GLY A 39 -0.55 16.41 1.40
N ALA A 40 0.05 17.54 1.73
CA ALA A 40 -0.50 18.86 1.47
C ALA A 40 -0.67 19.17 -0.03
N LEU A 41 0.18 18.60 -0.90
CA LEU A 41 0.08 18.83 -2.35
C LEU A 41 -1.28 18.38 -2.94
N PHE A 42 -1.87 17.33 -2.35
CA PHE A 42 -3.17 16.82 -2.80
C PHE A 42 -4.34 17.69 -2.35
N LEU A 43 -4.11 18.61 -1.42
CA LEU A 43 -5.11 19.57 -0.94
C LEU A 43 -5.02 20.92 -1.68
N ILE A 44 -3.96 21.16 -2.48
CA ILE A 44 -3.80 22.43 -3.23
C ILE A 44 -5.02 22.74 -4.10
N PRO A 45 -5.61 21.81 -4.90
CA PRO A 45 -6.78 22.14 -5.68
C PRO A 45 -7.96 22.60 -4.80
N ALA A 46 -8.22 21.90 -3.68
CA ALA A 46 -9.26 22.30 -2.75
C ALA A 46 -9.03 23.68 -2.15
N ALA A 47 -7.78 23.98 -1.80
CA ALA A 47 -7.39 25.30 -1.28
C ALA A 47 -7.56 26.40 -2.33
N LEU A 48 -7.18 26.15 -3.60
CA LEU A 48 -7.37 27.10 -4.70
C LEU A 48 -8.84 27.39 -5.00
N PHE A 49 -9.72 26.43 -4.79
CA PHE A 49 -11.18 26.63 -4.90
C PHE A 49 -11.81 27.17 -3.62
N GLY A 50 -11.01 27.56 -2.62
CA GLY A 50 -11.51 28.12 -1.38
C GLY A 50 -12.31 27.15 -0.50
N VAL A 51 -12.09 25.84 -0.63
CA VAL A 51 -12.82 24.84 0.16
C VAL A 51 -12.39 24.95 1.63
N PRO A 52 -13.31 25.23 2.57
CA PRO A 52 -12.99 25.32 3.99
C PRO A 52 -12.44 24.02 4.55
N GLN A 53 -11.41 24.10 5.41
CA GLN A 53 -10.81 22.94 6.05
C GLN A 53 -11.83 22.05 6.77
N LYS A 54 -12.88 22.64 7.36
CA LYS A 54 -13.98 21.91 8.01
C LYS A 54 -14.66 20.92 7.07
N ILE A 55 -14.87 21.30 5.81
CA ILE A 55 -15.47 20.39 4.81
C ILE A 55 -14.55 19.22 4.55
N ILE A 56 -13.24 19.46 4.41
CA ILE A 56 -12.25 18.39 4.19
C ILE A 56 -12.24 17.41 5.37
N ILE A 57 -12.25 17.92 6.61
CA ILE A 57 -12.27 17.09 7.84
C ILE A 57 -13.52 16.21 7.89
N ILE A 58 -14.69 16.71 7.45
CA ILE A 58 -15.95 15.94 7.43
C ILE A 58 -15.95 14.93 6.28
N LEU A 59 -15.52 15.34 5.09
CA LEU A 59 -15.60 14.47 3.90
C LEU A 59 -14.54 13.38 3.88
N ALA A 60 -13.36 13.58 4.46
CA ALA A 60 -12.29 12.59 4.41
C ALA A 60 -12.65 11.25 5.06
N PRO A 61 -13.24 11.19 6.27
CA PRO A 61 -13.72 9.93 6.85
C PRO A 61 -14.83 9.27 6.04
N LEU A 62 -15.77 10.05 5.49
CA LEU A 62 -16.86 9.54 4.65
C LEU A 62 -16.29 8.93 3.36
N HIS A 63 -15.30 9.59 2.75
CA HIS A 63 -14.62 9.09 1.58
C HIS A 63 -13.88 7.77 1.87
N LEU A 64 -13.15 7.68 3.00
CA LEU A 64 -12.48 6.45 3.42
C LEU A 64 -13.47 5.31 3.68
N PHE A 65 -14.60 5.61 4.31
CA PHE A 65 -15.68 4.63 4.51
C PHE A 65 -16.27 4.17 3.18
N GLY A 66 -16.53 5.11 2.27
CA GLY A 66 -16.98 4.81 0.90
C GLY A 66 -16.00 3.91 0.16
N GLN A 67 -14.69 4.17 0.29
CA GLN A 67 -13.67 3.30 -0.32
C GLN A 67 -13.58 1.92 0.34
N PHE A 68 -13.86 1.79 1.63
CA PHE A 68 -13.78 0.53 2.35
C PHE A 68 -14.69 -0.54 1.74
N TRP A 69 -15.96 -0.24 1.47
CA TRP A 69 -16.92 -1.22 0.97
C TRP A 69 -16.66 -1.68 -0.46
N TYR A 70 -15.87 -0.95 -1.26
CA TYR A 70 -15.49 -1.38 -2.60
C TYR A 70 -14.61 -2.64 -2.59
N HIS A 71 -13.90 -2.90 -1.49
CA HIS A 71 -12.92 -3.99 -1.38
C HIS A 71 -13.62 -5.33 -1.10
N THR A 72 -14.48 -5.76 -2.01
CA THR A 72 -15.19 -7.03 -1.88
C THR A 72 -15.33 -7.75 -3.22
N ARG A 73 -15.28 -9.09 -3.15
CA ARG A 73 -15.58 -9.98 -4.29
C ARG A 73 -17.05 -10.42 -4.31
N HIS A 74 -17.80 -10.12 -3.24
CA HIS A 74 -19.18 -10.62 -3.07
C HIS A 74 -20.23 -9.77 -3.78
N ILE A 75 -19.86 -8.57 -4.21
CA ILE A 75 -20.74 -7.67 -4.95
C ILE A 75 -20.28 -7.65 -6.41
N GLY A 76 -21.16 -8.06 -7.31
CA GLY A 76 -20.94 -8.05 -8.74
C GLY A 76 -21.11 -6.64 -9.35
N LYS A 77 -21.39 -6.62 -10.66
CA LYS A 77 -21.65 -5.38 -11.38
C LYS A 77 -22.99 -4.77 -10.92
N LEU A 78 -23.02 -3.46 -10.73
CA LEU A 78 -24.18 -2.73 -10.21
C LEU A 78 -24.99 -2.02 -11.31
N GLY A 79 -24.87 -2.46 -12.56
CA GLY A 79 -25.67 -1.97 -13.69
C GLY A 79 -25.46 -0.48 -13.94
N LEU A 80 -26.56 0.31 -13.94
CA LEU A 80 -26.50 1.73 -14.27
C LEU A 80 -25.60 2.57 -13.34
N LEU A 81 -25.39 2.15 -12.11
CA LEU A 81 -24.50 2.87 -11.18
C LEU A 81 -23.04 2.88 -11.68
N GLU A 82 -22.62 1.88 -12.45
CA GLU A 82 -21.27 1.79 -13.00
C GLU A 82 -20.96 2.81 -14.11
N TYR A 83 -21.94 3.58 -14.55
CA TYR A 83 -21.71 4.68 -15.47
C TYR A 83 -21.30 5.97 -14.76
N ILE A 84 -21.64 6.11 -13.47
CA ILE A 84 -21.45 7.34 -12.69
C ILE A 84 -20.48 7.10 -11.53
N LEU A 85 -20.69 6.02 -10.75
CA LEU A 85 -19.96 5.76 -9.52
C LEU A 85 -18.96 4.63 -9.69
N VAL A 86 -17.87 4.72 -8.96
CA VAL A 86 -16.96 3.61 -8.77
C VAL A 86 -17.65 2.52 -7.96
N THR A 87 -17.62 1.29 -8.45
CA THR A 87 -18.27 0.12 -7.85
C THR A 87 -17.23 -0.92 -7.44
N PRO A 88 -17.61 -1.95 -6.67
CA PRO A 88 -16.68 -3.04 -6.33
C PRO A 88 -16.06 -3.72 -7.55
N SER A 89 -16.80 -3.91 -8.65
CA SER A 89 -16.26 -4.53 -9.86
C SER A 89 -15.17 -3.65 -10.50
N GLN A 90 -15.42 -2.35 -10.60
CA GLN A 90 -14.41 -1.41 -11.14
C GLN A 90 -13.20 -1.29 -10.22
N HIS A 91 -13.40 -1.39 -8.90
CA HIS A 91 -12.31 -1.33 -7.93
C HIS A 91 -11.46 -2.61 -7.90
N ARG A 92 -12.06 -3.77 -8.21
CA ARG A 92 -11.30 -5.01 -8.46
C ARG A 92 -10.35 -4.86 -9.63
N VAL A 93 -10.81 -4.29 -10.73
CA VAL A 93 -9.97 -3.96 -11.90
C VAL A 93 -8.84 -3.00 -11.50
N HIS A 94 -9.15 -1.95 -10.74
CA HIS A 94 -8.16 -0.99 -10.25
C HIS A 94 -7.02 -1.66 -9.44
N HIS A 95 -7.34 -2.68 -8.64
CA HIS A 95 -6.36 -3.41 -7.85
C HIS A 95 -5.65 -4.55 -8.60
N ALA A 96 -6.10 -4.88 -9.79
CA ALA A 96 -5.59 -6.01 -10.53
C ALA A 96 -4.29 -5.69 -11.28
N ILE A 97 -3.43 -6.70 -11.39
CA ILE A 97 -2.15 -6.62 -12.11
C ILE A 97 -2.20 -7.30 -13.49
N ASN A 98 -3.37 -7.75 -13.92
CA ASN A 98 -3.56 -8.29 -15.26
C ASN A 98 -3.17 -7.22 -16.30
N PRO A 99 -2.52 -7.58 -17.43
CA PRO A 99 -2.11 -6.61 -18.43
C PRO A 99 -3.23 -5.70 -18.93
N GLU A 100 -4.47 -6.23 -18.99
CA GLU A 100 -5.67 -5.48 -19.40
C GLU A 100 -6.14 -4.45 -18.37
N TYR A 101 -5.75 -4.64 -17.08
CA TYR A 101 -6.27 -3.89 -15.94
C TYR A 101 -5.26 -2.91 -15.33
N VAL A 102 -3.96 -3.06 -15.66
CA VAL A 102 -2.93 -2.16 -15.14
C VAL A 102 -3.25 -0.71 -15.51
N ASP A 103 -3.16 0.19 -14.52
CA ASP A 103 -3.41 1.63 -14.66
C ASP A 103 -4.82 1.97 -15.15
N LYS A 104 -5.82 1.12 -14.85
CA LYS A 104 -7.23 1.36 -15.15
C LYS A 104 -8.01 1.77 -13.91
N ASN A 105 -9.18 2.40 -14.13
CA ASN A 105 -10.15 2.81 -13.13
C ASN A 105 -9.53 3.61 -11.97
N LEU A 106 -8.83 4.70 -12.31
CA LEU A 106 -8.05 5.50 -11.36
C LEU A 106 -8.89 6.46 -10.51
N SER A 107 -10.19 6.60 -10.82
CA SER A 107 -11.11 7.46 -10.10
C SER A 107 -11.46 6.89 -8.72
N ALA A 108 -11.72 7.79 -7.77
CA ALA A 108 -12.01 7.40 -6.38
C ALA A 108 -13.51 7.28 -6.07
N ILE A 109 -14.37 8.11 -6.69
CA ILE A 109 -15.82 8.13 -6.46
C ILE A 109 -16.59 8.09 -7.77
N PHE A 110 -16.26 8.98 -8.72
CA PHE A 110 -16.98 9.12 -9.98
C PHE A 110 -16.18 8.53 -11.15
N CYS A 111 -16.62 7.39 -11.67
CA CYS A 111 -15.94 6.71 -12.79
C CYS A 111 -16.11 7.44 -14.14
N ILE A 112 -16.92 8.48 -14.20
CA ILE A 112 -17.05 9.36 -15.39
C ILE A 112 -15.69 9.94 -15.82
N TRP A 113 -14.81 10.21 -14.85
CA TRP A 113 -13.46 10.69 -15.14
C TRP A 113 -12.61 9.65 -15.88
N ASP A 114 -12.70 8.38 -15.47
CA ASP A 114 -12.00 7.30 -16.18
C ASP A 114 -12.48 7.16 -17.63
N ARG A 115 -13.79 7.33 -17.86
CA ARG A 115 -14.35 7.32 -19.21
C ARG A 115 -13.88 8.51 -20.03
N MET A 116 -13.85 9.70 -19.44
CA MET A 116 -13.39 10.92 -20.11
C MET A 116 -11.90 10.88 -20.48
N PHE A 117 -11.06 10.28 -19.62
CA PHE A 117 -9.61 10.23 -19.81
C PHE A 117 -9.11 8.90 -20.41
N GLY A 118 -10.01 7.97 -20.78
CA GLY A 118 -9.66 6.72 -21.44
C GLY A 118 -8.99 5.68 -20.52
N THR A 119 -9.15 5.83 -19.20
CA THR A 119 -8.63 4.90 -18.22
C THR A 119 -9.68 3.89 -17.72
N PHE A 120 -10.91 3.98 -18.21
CA PHE A 120 -11.96 3.05 -17.85
C PHE A 120 -11.73 1.67 -18.45
N GLN A 121 -11.92 0.64 -17.64
CA GLN A 121 -11.93 -0.76 -18.05
C GLN A 121 -12.99 -1.53 -17.26
N GLU A 122 -13.86 -2.23 -17.94
CA GLU A 122 -14.82 -3.13 -17.33
C GLU A 122 -14.14 -4.41 -16.84
N GLU A 123 -14.62 -5.00 -15.75
CA GLU A 123 -14.21 -6.33 -15.31
C GLU A 123 -14.71 -7.38 -16.29
N LEU A 124 -13.81 -8.18 -16.86
CA LEU A 124 -14.11 -9.20 -17.86
C LEU A 124 -14.29 -10.57 -17.17
N ASP A 125 -15.40 -11.26 -17.44
CA ASP A 125 -15.71 -12.54 -16.81
C ASP A 125 -14.68 -13.63 -17.16
N GLU A 126 -14.14 -13.61 -18.36
CA GLU A 126 -13.11 -14.54 -18.84
C GLU A 126 -11.68 -14.21 -18.36
N LYS A 127 -11.50 -13.08 -17.70
CA LYS A 127 -10.19 -12.61 -17.19
C LYS A 127 -10.28 -12.26 -15.71
N PRO A 128 -10.31 -13.26 -14.81
CA PRO A 128 -10.42 -13.00 -13.39
C PRO A 128 -9.25 -12.14 -12.89
N CYS A 129 -9.58 -11.18 -12.01
CA CYS A 129 -8.60 -10.26 -11.44
C CYS A 129 -7.55 -10.99 -10.59
N VAL A 130 -6.29 -10.74 -10.90
CA VAL A 130 -5.12 -11.18 -10.11
C VAL A 130 -4.58 -9.98 -9.36
N TYR A 131 -4.37 -10.11 -8.05
CA TYR A 131 -4.03 -9.00 -7.17
C TYR A 131 -2.58 -9.02 -6.71
N GLY A 132 -2.10 -7.89 -6.25
CA GLY A 132 -0.74 -7.66 -5.80
C GLY A 132 -0.07 -6.51 -6.52
N THR A 133 1.23 -6.61 -6.73
CA THR A 133 2.02 -5.64 -7.50
C THR A 133 2.92 -6.35 -8.49
N LEU A 134 3.16 -5.76 -9.67
CA LEU A 134 4.05 -6.34 -10.68
C LEU A 134 5.47 -6.59 -10.16
N LYS A 135 5.92 -5.79 -9.20
CA LYS A 135 7.10 -6.07 -8.39
C LYS A 135 6.64 -6.61 -7.04
N PRO A 136 6.65 -7.93 -6.81
CA PRO A 136 6.11 -8.51 -5.58
C PRO A 136 6.79 -7.99 -4.33
N VAL A 137 6.00 -7.69 -3.31
CA VAL A 137 6.48 -7.14 -2.03
C VAL A 137 7.19 -8.21 -1.20
N GLN A 138 6.69 -9.43 -1.20
CA GLN A 138 7.27 -10.63 -0.55
C GLN A 138 7.70 -10.42 0.90
N THR A 139 6.86 -9.78 1.71
CA THR A 139 7.06 -9.62 3.14
C THR A 139 5.72 -9.41 3.86
N TRP A 140 5.60 -9.96 5.06
CA TRP A 140 4.50 -9.68 6.00
C TRP A 140 4.79 -8.46 6.88
N ASN A 141 6.02 -7.93 6.83
CA ASN A 141 6.46 -6.85 7.69
C ASN A 141 5.89 -5.49 7.21
N PRO A 142 4.94 -4.89 7.96
CA PRO A 142 4.30 -3.64 7.54
C PRO A 142 5.28 -2.46 7.52
N ILE A 143 6.36 -2.50 8.31
CA ILE A 143 7.39 -1.45 8.29
C ILE A 143 8.17 -1.55 6.98
N ILE A 144 8.61 -2.75 6.60
CA ILE A 144 9.33 -2.97 5.33
C ILE A 144 8.45 -2.56 4.16
N ILE A 145 7.18 -2.99 4.10
CA ILE A 145 6.25 -2.63 3.02
C ILE A 145 6.15 -1.12 2.84
N ASN A 146 6.10 -0.37 3.95
CA ASN A 146 5.93 1.08 3.91
C ASN A 146 7.13 1.82 3.31
N PHE A 147 8.33 1.28 3.38
CA PHE A 147 9.55 2.00 2.98
C PHE A 147 10.34 1.35 1.86
N GLN A 148 10.10 0.07 1.53
CA GLN A 148 10.94 -0.67 0.57
C GLN A 148 10.94 -0.07 -0.84
N HIS A 149 9.84 0.56 -1.28
CA HIS A 149 9.80 1.21 -2.59
C HIS A 149 10.74 2.42 -2.63
N ASN A 150 10.60 3.34 -1.67
CA ASN A 150 11.49 4.51 -1.56
C ASN A 150 12.94 4.11 -1.33
N TRP A 151 13.18 3.06 -0.55
CA TRP A 151 14.52 2.49 -0.39
C TRP A 151 15.08 1.96 -1.70
N GLY A 152 14.22 1.35 -2.53
CA GLY A 152 14.56 0.94 -3.89
C GLY A 152 14.98 2.12 -4.76
N LEU A 153 14.17 3.20 -4.76
CA LEU A 153 14.47 4.44 -5.49
C LEU A 153 15.79 5.06 -5.00
N ALA A 154 16.01 5.13 -3.69
CA ALA A 154 17.25 5.67 -3.12
C ALA A 154 18.48 4.87 -3.56
N LYS A 155 18.39 3.52 -3.56
CA LYS A 155 19.45 2.65 -4.09
C LYS A 155 19.70 2.88 -5.58
N ASP A 156 18.66 3.02 -6.38
CA ASP A 156 18.78 3.26 -7.81
C ASP A 156 19.36 4.66 -8.08
N ALA A 157 18.97 5.69 -7.32
CA ALA A 157 19.58 7.02 -7.38
C ALA A 157 21.07 6.98 -7.04
N TRP A 158 21.44 6.23 -5.99
CA TRP A 158 22.86 6.08 -5.62
C TRP A 158 23.67 5.41 -6.73
N ARG A 159 23.12 4.37 -7.36
CA ARG A 159 23.75 3.53 -8.39
C ARG A 159 23.84 4.18 -9.77
N ALA A 160 22.93 5.12 -10.07
CA ALA A 160 22.88 5.79 -11.36
C ALA A 160 24.19 6.53 -11.64
N LYS A 161 24.75 6.36 -12.86
CA LYS A 161 25.96 7.06 -13.30
C LYS A 161 25.66 8.52 -13.65
N ASN A 162 24.50 8.76 -14.27
CA ASN A 162 24.09 10.09 -14.68
C ASN A 162 23.46 10.86 -13.52
N TRP A 163 23.98 12.06 -13.24
CA TRP A 163 23.48 12.93 -12.18
C TRP A 163 22.03 13.35 -12.37
N LEU A 164 21.60 13.64 -13.58
CA LEU A 164 20.20 13.99 -13.87
C LEU A 164 19.26 12.82 -13.54
N ASP A 165 19.67 11.59 -13.80
CA ASP A 165 18.85 10.42 -13.51
C ASP A 165 18.70 10.18 -12.00
N LYS A 166 19.66 10.59 -11.16
CA LYS A 166 19.57 10.54 -9.69
C LYS A 166 18.40 11.35 -9.14
N PHE A 167 18.08 12.47 -9.78
CA PHE A 167 16.97 13.35 -9.41
C PHE A 167 15.69 13.01 -10.18
N LYS A 168 15.82 12.76 -11.48
CA LYS A 168 14.71 12.50 -12.38
C LYS A 168 13.90 11.27 -11.97
N LEU A 169 14.55 10.18 -11.51
CA LEU A 169 13.89 8.92 -11.20
C LEU A 169 12.75 9.06 -10.18
N TRP A 170 12.80 10.03 -9.28
CA TRP A 170 11.77 10.24 -8.27
C TRP A 170 10.44 10.70 -8.88
N PHE A 171 10.50 11.45 -9.98
CA PHE A 171 9.36 12.08 -10.62
C PHE A 171 8.95 11.42 -11.93
N MET A 172 9.70 10.43 -12.37
CA MET A 172 9.39 9.63 -13.55
C MET A 172 8.20 8.69 -13.30
N PRO A 173 7.58 8.17 -14.39
CA PRO A 173 6.51 7.18 -14.27
C PRO A 173 6.89 6.02 -13.36
N THR A 174 5.90 5.49 -12.63
CA THR A 174 6.07 4.35 -11.73
C THR A 174 6.72 3.17 -12.46
N GLY A 175 7.78 2.63 -11.85
CA GLY A 175 8.57 1.54 -12.44
C GLY A 175 9.70 2.01 -13.36
N TRP A 176 9.78 3.29 -13.72
CA TRP A 176 10.92 3.80 -14.49
C TRP A 176 12.21 3.72 -13.65
N ARG A 177 13.28 3.27 -14.31
CA ARG A 177 14.62 3.17 -13.74
C ARG A 177 15.65 3.69 -14.74
N PRO A 178 16.78 4.30 -14.28
CA PRO A 178 17.88 4.62 -15.17
C PRO A 178 18.35 3.39 -15.94
N LYS A 179 18.59 3.51 -17.25
CA LYS A 179 18.92 2.38 -18.11
C LYS A 179 20.15 1.60 -17.60
N ASP A 180 21.20 2.31 -17.24
CA ASP A 180 22.44 1.73 -16.70
C ASP A 180 22.23 0.98 -15.38
N VAL A 181 21.25 1.42 -14.56
CA VAL A 181 20.89 0.72 -13.30
C VAL A 181 20.03 -0.50 -13.60
N ALA A 182 19.06 -0.38 -14.50
CA ALA A 182 18.19 -1.49 -14.87
C ALA A 182 18.99 -2.68 -15.46
N GLU A 183 19.98 -2.40 -16.30
CA GLU A 183 20.87 -3.41 -16.90
C GLU A 183 21.80 -4.07 -15.85
N ARG A 184 22.41 -3.28 -14.97
CA ARG A 184 23.38 -3.79 -13.96
C ARG A 184 22.73 -4.44 -12.74
N PHE A 185 21.52 -4.05 -12.42
CA PHE A 185 20.79 -4.48 -11.23
C PHE A 185 19.34 -4.82 -11.60
N PRO A 186 19.11 -5.89 -12.39
CA PRO A 186 17.76 -6.30 -12.75
C PRO A 186 16.94 -6.61 -11.50
N ILE A 187 15.64 -6.34 -11.57
CA ILE A 187 14.67 -6.67 -10.52
C ILE A 187 13.71 -7.74 -11.04
N ALA A 188 13.30 -8.64 -10.15
CA ALA A 188 12.26 -9.60 -10.49
C ALA A 188 10.91 -8.88 -10.61
N ILE A 189 10.24 -9.10 -11.72
CA ILE A 189 8.86 -8.68 -11.98
C ILE A 189 8.03 -9.90 -12.33
N VAL A 190 6.73 -9.81 -12.15
CA VAL A 190 5.78 -10.84 -12.55
C VAL A 190 5.67 -10.83 -14.08
N GLU A 191 6.21 -11.85 -14.74
CA GLU A 191 6.14 -11.98 -16.21
C GLU A 191 4.78 -12.51 -16.66
N ASN A 192 4.25 -13.52 -15.95
CA ASN A 192 2.93 -14.07 -16.20
C ASN A 192 2.07 -14.00 -14.92
N VAL A 193 1.14 -13.07 -14.91
CA VAL A 193 0.28 -12.82 -13.75
C VAL A 193 -0.62 -14.02 -13.43
N TYR A 194 -1.05 -14.80 -14.43
CA TYR A 194 -1.95 -15.93 -14.24
C TYR A 194 -1.25 -17.16 -13.62
N SER A 195 0.07 -17.22 -13.67
CA SER A 195 0.88 -18.25 -13.02
C SER A 195 1.54 -17.79 -11.73
N GLN A 196 1.26 -16.57 -11.27
CA GLN A 196 1.83 -16.02 -10.05
C GLN A 196 1.47 -16.87 -8.84
N LYS A 197 2.50 -17.27 -8.09
CA LYS A 197 2.33 -17.91 -6.78
C LYS A 197 2.31 -16.85 -5.71
N LYS A 198 1.27 -16.89 -4.86
CA LYS A 198 1.16 -16.00 -3.70
C LYS A 198 2.30 -16.21 -2.73
N TYR A 199 2.71 -15.13 -2.08
CA TYR A 199 3.72 -15.18 -1.03
C TYR A 199 3.23 -15.99 0.17
N ALA A 200 3.77 -17.17 0.37
CA ALA A 200 3.37 -18.10 1.42
C ALA A 200 4.60 -18.82 2.01
N PRO A 201 5.39 -18.16 2.86
CA PRO A 201 6.46 -18.80 3.58
C PRO A 201 5.96 -19.98 4.42
N LYS A 202 6.79 -21.01 4.59
CA LYS A 202 6.44 -22.17 5.40
C LYS A 202 6.64 -21.87 6.88
N TYR A 203 5.61 -22.14 7.68
CA TYR A 203 5.63 -21.96 9.13
C TYR A 203 5.48 -23.27 9.87
N SER A 204 6.23 -23.46 10.96
CA SER A 204 5.91 -24.47 11.95
C SER A 204 4.70 -24.04 12.81
N THR A 205 4.07 -25.00 13.48
CA THR A 205 2.99 -24.70 14.43
C THR A 205 3.43 -23.72 15.51
N LEU A 206 4.68 -23.85 15.99
CA LEU A 206 5.26 -22.95 16.98
C LEU A 206 5.31 -21.49 16.49
N HIS A 207 5.72 -21.26 15.24
CA HIS A 207 5.72 -19.91 14.65
C HIS A 207 4.31 -19.32 14.60
N LYS A 208 3.30 -20.12 14.28
CA LYS A 208 1.90 -19.67 14.23
C LYS A 208 1.38 -19.29 15.63
N VAL A 209 1.63 -20.15 16.63
CA VAL A 209 1.22 -19.88 18.02
C VAL A 209 1.92 -18.64 18.55
N TYR A 210 3.21 -18.51 18.30
CA TYR A 210 3.99 -17.33 18.70
C TYR A 210 3.45 -16.05 18.04
N ALA A 211 3.15 -16.09 16.74
CA ALA A 211 2.61 -14.93 16.03
C ALA A 211 1.24 -14.51 16.57
N VAL A 212 0.36 -15.47 16.89
CA VAL A 212 -0.94 -15.19 17.53
C VAL A 212 -0.74 -14.57 18.92
N PHE A 213 0.17 -15.11 19.73
CA PHE A 213 0.50 -14.53 21.03
C PHE A 213 0.99 -13.08 20.91
N GLN A 214 1.96 -12.82 20.00
CA GLN A 214 2.47 -11.49 19.77
C GLN A 214 1.38 -10.52 19.27
N PHE A 215 0.48 -11.00 18.40
CA PHE A 215 -0.66 -10.22 17.93
C PHE A 215 -1.61 -9.83 19.08
N VAL A 216 -1.89 -10.73 20.00
CA VAL A 216 -2.71 -10.43 21.19
C VAL A 216 -2.01 -9.40 22.09
N CYS A 217 -0.73 -9.59 22.39
CA CYS A 217 0.06 -8.63 23.17
C CYS A 217 0.10 -7.25 22.51
N LEU A 218 0.29 -7.21 21.19
CA LEU A 218 0.28 -5.98 20.41
C LEU A 218 -1.04 -5.21 20.56
N ASN A 219 -2.18 -5.91 20.43
CA ASN A 219 -3.49 -5.28 20.60
C ASN A 219 -3.69 -4.76 22.03
N ALA A 220 -3.19 -5.47 23.03
CA ALA A 220 -3.21 -4.98 24.42
C ALA A 220 -2.37 -3.70 24.59
N PHE A 221 -1.17 -3.63 24.03
CA PHE A 221 -0.34 -2.43 24.07
C PHE A 221 -0.99 -1.25 23.34
N ILE A 222 -1.58 -1.48 22.17
CA ILE A 222 -2.32 -0.46 21.40
C ILE A 222 -3.52 0.03 22.25
N TYR A 223 -4.28 -0.88 22.85
CA TYR A 223 -5.42 -0.53 23.69
C TYR A 223 -5.00 0.35 24.87
N VAL A 224 -3.95 -0.05 25.61
CA VAL A 224 -3.43 0.74 26.74
C VAL A 224 -2.95 2.12 26.27
N LEU A 225 -2.24 2.19 25.15
CA LEU A 225 -1.78 3.46 24.59
C LEU A 225 -2.95 4.38 24.25
N LEU A 226 -3.94 3.87 23.52
CA LEU A 226 -5.07 4.68 23.03
C LEU A 226 -5.97 5.16 24.15
N THR A 227 -6.26 4.30 25.13
CA THR A 227 -7.15 4.66 26.27
C THR A 227 -6.51 5.67 27.23
N ASN A 228 -5.17 5.71 27.28
CA ASN A 228 -4.44 6.60 28.18
C ASN A 228 -3.67 7.72 27.43
N PHE A 229 -3.89 7.88 26.13
CA PHE A 229 -3.09 8.77 25.29
C PHE A 229 -3.04 10.21 25.80
N GLY A 230 -4.16 10.74 26.31
CA GLY A 230 -4.25 12.11 26.82
C GLY A 230 -3.60 12.33 28.22
N THR A 231 -3.32 11.26 28.94
CA THR A 231 -2.73 11.31 30.31
C THR A 231 -1.27 10.89 30.34
N LEU A 232 -0.81 10.15 29.34
CA LEU A 232 0.58 9.70 29.24
C LEU A 232 1.51 10.86 28.87
N SER A 233 2.69 10.90 29.51
CA SER A 233 3.77 11.79 29.09
C SER A 233 4.23 11.47 27.67
N ILE A 234 4.81 12.45 26.98
CA ILE A 234 5.34 12.25 25.63
C ILE A 234 6.39 11.11 25.58
N ASN A 235 7.23 10.99 26.60
CA ASN A 235 8.21 9.92 26.69
C ASN A 235 7.55 8.55 26.81
N SER A 236 6.47 8.43 27.57
CA SER A 236 5.68 7.20 27.66
C SER A 236 5.01 6.85 26.33
N GLN A 237 4.41 7.83 25.64
CA GLN A 237 3.82 7.64 24.32
C GLN A 237 4.86 7.15 23.31
N LEU A 238 6.05 7.76 23.28
CA LEU A 238 7.16 7.34 22.42
C LEU A 238 7.66 5.93 22.76
N SER A 239 7.75 5.59 24.06
CA SER A 239 8.14 4.25 24.50
C SER A 239 7.14 3.19 24.07
N PHE A 240 5.83 3.44 24.22
CA PHE A 240 4.79 2.56 23.67
C PHE A 240 4.87 2.44 22.16
N GLY A 241 5.07 3.55 21.46
CA GLY A 241 5.23 3.56 20.00
C GLY A 241 6.42 2.71 19.55
N LEU A 242 7.54 2.81 20.25
CA LEU A 242 8.73 2.01 19.98
C LEU A 242 8.49 0.53 20.27
N LEU A 243 7.88 0.20 21.43
CA LEU A 243 7.53 -1.17 21.80
C LEU A 243 6.60 -1.81 20.75
N ILE A 244 5.55 -1.12 20.34
CA ILE A 244 4.61 -1.56 19.31
C ILE A 244 5.35 -1.79 18.00
N SER A 245 6.16 -0.83 17.56
CA SER A 245 6.88 -0.90 16.29
C SER A 245 7.90 -2.04 16.26
N THR A 246 8.68 -2.21 17.34
CA THR A 246 9.66 -3.30 17.45
C THR A 246 8.98 -4.66 17.55
N THR A 247 7.84 -4.76 18.24
CA THR A 247 7.04 -5.98 18.28
C THR A 247 6.56 -6.39 16.90
N ILE A 248 5.94 -5.46 16.16
CA ILE A 248 5.48 -5.71 14.80
C ILE A 248 6.64 -6.12 13.90
N PHE A 249 7.75 -5.37 13.94
CA PHE A 249 8.92 -5.61 13.11
C PHE A 249 9.51 -7.00 13.38
N GLY A 250 9.69 -7.37 14.63
CA GLY A 250 10.34 -8.60 15.02
C GLY A 250 9.55 -9.84 14.63
N PHE A 251 8.30 -9.98 15.10
CA PHE A 251 7.54 -11.20 14.84
C PHE A 251 7.14 -11.35 13.36
N THR A 252 6.89 -10.25 12.64
CA THR A 252 6.60 -10.32 11.19
C THR A 252 7.85 -10.67 10.38
N SER A 253 9.03 -10.19 10.77
CA SER A 253 10.30 -10.61 10.16
C SER A 253 10.62 -12.09 10.45
N LEU A 254 10.22 -12.59 11.61
CA LEU A 254 10.32 -14.02 11.91
C LEU A 254 9.41 -14.84 11.00
N LEU A 255 8.18 -14.37 10.74
CA LEU A 255 7.26 -14.98 9.78
C LEU A 255 7.79 -14.90 8.33
N ASP A 256 8.58 -13.90 7.99
CA ASP A 256 9.28 -13.84 6.69
C ASP A 256 10.48 -14.82 6.60
N GLY A 257 10.79 -15.55 7.68
CA GLY A 257 11.86 -16.53 7.73
C GLY A 257 13.28 -15.93 7.86
N HIS A 258 13.39 -14.68 8.28
CA HIS A 258 14.68 -14.05 8.51
C HIS A 258 15.38 -14.64 9.75
N LYS A 259 16.54 -15.27 9.58
CA LYS A 259 17.30 -15.91 10.69
C LYS A 259 17.68 -14.91 11.79
N TRP A 260 18.00 -13.67 11.44
CA TRP A 260 18.33 -12.62 12.40
C TRP A 260 17.13 -12.23 13.28
N ALA A 261 15.90 -12.42 12.80
CA ALA A 261 14.70 -12.06 13.53
C ALA A 261 14.53 -12.88 14.83
N PHE A 262 15.05 -14.10 14.87
CA PHE A 262 15.08 -14.91 16.08
C PHE A 262 15.89 -14.24 17.20
N PHE A 263 17.09 -13.77 16.87
CA PHE A 263 17.96 -13.08 17.85
C PHE A 263 17.35 -11.72 18.25
N PHE A 264 16.72 -11.03 17.31
CA PHE A 264 16.02 -9.78 17.59
C PHE A 264 14.87 -9.98 18.57
N GLU A 265 14.06 -11.03 18.39
CA GLU A 265 12.96 -11.37 19.28
C GLU A 265 13.40 -11.78 20.68
N ILE A 266 14.56 -12.45 20.82
CA ILE A 266 15.13 -12.78 22.15
C ILE A 266 15.66 -11.52 22.86
N SER A 267 16.20 -10.56 22.12
CA SER A 267 16.81 -9.35 22.70
C SER A 267 15.82 -8.25 23.02
N ARG A 268 14.65 -8.31 22.43
CA ARG A 268 13.55 -7.36 22.62
C ARG A 268 12.79 -7.65 23.91
#